data_d4529da6f0388d933f686c6384caaa27
#
_entry.id   d4529da6f0388d933f686c6384caaa27
#
_cell.length_a   1.000
_cell.length_b   1.000
_cell.length_c   1.000
_cell.angle_alpha   90.00
_cell.angle_beta   90.00
_cell.angle_gamma   90.00
#
_symmetry.space_group_name_H-M   'P 1'
#
loop_
_entity.id
_entity.type
_entity.pdbx_description
1 polymer ?
#
loop_
_entity_poly.entity_id
_entity_poly.type
_entity_poly.pdbx_seq_one_letter_code
_entity_poly.pdbx_strand_id
1 'polypeptide(L)'
;MLDGTLPAGGGSRPALLDLPRLTLYLPTRRATRAVEDAFLRAGGGRALLLPRIVPISEGEEDLSLIAAAAGAEQHVGAIPPAIGELERRLVLTSLIRRWTEAMHRNGAERATAAATSQQAAVLAKELAALMDMVETEDVSLDRLDTLVPETFSEHWQKTLAFLEIVTQAWPGYLAQSGMLSAAGRRNAVIRAEAARLVASPPASPPASPVIVAGVTGSIPATVELMRAVASLPNGAIVLPGLDTDLDSESWQTIGPEHPEHPQFGLKKLLDALGLTRSAVVRLGAAASPPARARTRLIAEAMRPAGTTERWESFAAAARKDPARAAPSGLSLVEAPTAQDEAEVVALILREAAETPGKTAALVSPDRFLARRVAVRLEAWGIKVDDSAGRPLGKTPPGAFLDLVVNTVATRFAPAETVALLKHPLTRLGLDPFAARRAARALEIATFRAPYLGEGLAGVEAAFERAAADRERGVRAHPAVKRLWTEDWQGARDLIARLRAAYAPLLALYEQTEPVLLHDLVDAHCKAAEAIAHPTSPPPLWGRLGGGDSRTAAVGIWGAPRPTPPKGGGARAPPSPHKGGGGGERG
;
A
#
# COMPACT_ATOMS: atom_id res chain seq x y z
N MET A 1 -20.53 18.59 -14.85
CA MET A 1 -20.82 17.52 -15.82
C MET A 1 -22.34 17.40 -16.05
N LEU A 2 -23.11 16.90 -15.08
CA LEU A 2 -24.55 16.73 -15.25
C LEU A 2 -25.35 18.05 -15.41
N ASP A 3 -24.80 19.15 -14.95
CA ASP A 3 -25.37 20.51 -15.06
C ASP A 3 -24.85 21.32 -16.28
N GLY A 4 -23.96 20.75 -17.08
CA GLY A 4 -23.40 21.38 -18.28
C GLY A 4 -22.26 22.38 -18.00
N THR A 5 -21.75 22.49 -16.77
CA THR A 5 -20.66 23.42 -16.42
C THR A 5 -19.28 22.96 -16.93
N LEU A 6 -19.11 21.71 -17.23
CA LEU A 6 -17.92 21.19 -17.89
C LEU A 6 -18.24 20.84 -19.35
N PRO A 7 -17.27 20.97 -20.28
CA PRO A 7 -17.52 20.71 -21.68
C PRO A 7 -17.99 19.26 -21.88
N ALA A 8 -19.24 19.15 -22.24
CA ALA A 8 -19.89 17.90 -22.63
C ALA A 8 -20.31 18.05 -24.10
N GLY A 9 -19.37 18.21 -25.00
CA GLY A 9 -19.63 18.31 -26.44
C GLY A 9 -20.71 19.35 -26.81
N GLY A 10 -20.32 20.62 -26.98
CA GLY A 10 -21.20 21.65 -27.55
C GLY A 10 -22.05 22.43 -26.57
N GLY A 11 -21.74 22.48 -25.28
CA GLY A 11 -22.41 23.37 -24.31
C GLY A 11 -23.82 22.94 -23.87
N SER A 12 -24.28 21.76 -24.28
CA SER A 12 -25.55 21.17 -23.82
C SER A 12 -25.31 20.15 -22.70
N ARG A 13 -26.29 19.94 -21.84
CA ARG A 13 -26.27 18.84 -20.85
C ARG A 13 -26.11 17.53 -21.60
N PRO A 14 -25.13 16.67 -21.24
CA PRO A 14 -25.02 15.33 -21.85
C PRO A 14 -26.32 14.58 -21.55
N ALA A 15 -26.85 13.88 -22.54
CA ALA A 15 -27.88 12.90 -22.27
C ALA A 15 -27.32 11.82 -21.34
N LEU A 16 -28.12 11.28 -20.45
CA LEU A 16 -27.66 10.25 -19.49
C LEU A 16 -27.02 9.05 -20.19
N LEU A 17 -27.43 8.76 -21.41
CA LEU A 17 -26.88 7.71 -22.27
C LEU A 17 -25.52 8.05 -22.91
N ASP A 18 -25.11 9.32 -22.89
CA ASP A 18 -23.81 9.77 -23.41
C ASP A 18 -22.69 9.72 -22.36
N LEU A 19 -23.03 9.57 -21.09
CA LEU A 19 -22.06 9.49 -20.00
C LEU A 19 -20.96 8.42 -20.21
N PRO A 20 -21.25 7.20 -20.72
CA PRO A 20 -20.20 6.20 -20.97
C PRO A 20 -19.14 6.61 -22.00
N ARG A 21 -19.42 7.61 -22.83
CA ARG A 21 -18.46 8.14 -23.80
C ARG A 21 -17.43 9.09 -23.16
N LEU A 22 -17.73 9.63 -21.96
CA LEU A 22 -16.83 10.49 -21.22
C LEU A 22 -15.76 9.67 -20.52
N THR A 23 -14.50 10.08 -20.67
CA THR A 23 -13.37 9.52 -19.92
C THR A 23 -12.93 10.50 -18.85
N LEU A 24 -12.82 10.01 -17.62
CA LEU A 24 -12.41 10.80 -16.46
C LEU A 24 -11.17 10.15 -15.82
N TYR A 25 -10.04 10.83 -15.89
CA TYR A 25 -8.82 10.44 -15.21
C TYR A 25 -8.76 11.09 -13.83
N LEU A 26 -8.51 10.26 -12.80
CA LEU A 26 -8.44 10.67 -11.39
C LEU A 26 -7.13 10.22 -10.75
N PRO A 27 -6.67 10.87 -9.66
CA PRO A 27 -5.36 10.54 -9.08
C PRO A 27 -5.30 9.17 -8.39
N THR A 28 -6.41 8.66 -7.83
CA THR A 28 -6.41 7.45 -7.01
C THR A 28 -7.70 6.65 -7.14
N ARG A 29 -7.67 5.36 -6.83
CA ARG A 29 -8.87 4.49 -6.72
C ARG A 29 -9.89 5.01 -5.70
N ARG A 30 -9.44 5.69 -4.64
CA ARG A 30 -10.34 6.31 -3.66
C ARG A 30 -11.12 7.48 -4.29
N ALA A 31 -10.43 8.31 -5.08
CA ALA A 31 -11.09 9.38 -5.83
C ALA A 31 -12.11 8.82 -6.84
N THR A 32 -11.78 7.68 -7.49
CA THR A 32 -12.72 6.98 -8.39
C THR A 32 -14.01 6.62 -7.66
N ARG A 33 -13.91 5.91 -6.53
CA ARG A 33 -15.10 5.54 -5.73
C ARG A 33 -15.90 6.75 -5.26
N ALA A 34 -15.22 7.81 -4.80
CA ALA A 34 -15.90 9.04 -4.34
C ALA A 34 -16.68 9.72 -5.48
N VAL A 35 -16.15 9.68 -6.70
CA VAL A 35 -16.84 10.24 -7.88
C VAL A 35 -17.96 9.33 -8.34
N GLU A 36 -17.80 8.01 -8.33
CA GLU A 36 -18.89 7.04 -8.57
C GLU A 36 -20.07 7.28 -7.62
N ASP A 37 -19.80 7.38 -6.33
CA ASP A 37 -20.80 7.70 -5.32
C ASP A 37 -21.47 9.07 -5.56
N ALA A 38 -20.71 10.06 -6.04
CA ALA A 38 -21.25 11.36 -6.38
C ALA A 38 -22.21 11.30 -7.58
N PHE A 39 -21.88 10.48 -8.61
CA PHE A 39 -22.80 10.23 -9.73
C PHE A 39 -24.09 9.54 -9.26
N LEU A 40 -23.99 8.53 -8.40
CA LEU A 40 -25.14 7.82 -7.84
C LEU A 40 -26.06 8.77 -7.06
N ARG A 41 -25.49 9.62 -6.20
CA ARG A 41 -26.25 10.64 -5.46
C ARG A 41 -26.92 11.64 -6.40
N ALA A 42 -26.19 12.15 -7.39
CA ALA A 42 -26.71 13.11 -8.37
C ALA A 42 -27.78 12.50 -9.28
N GLY A 43 -27.76 11.19 -9.50
CA GLY A 43 -28.78 10.44 -10.23
C GLY A 43 -30.11 10.28 -9.51
N GLY A 44 -30.20 10.65 -8.22
CA GLY A 44 -31.45 10.60 -7.45
C GLY A 44 -32.02 9.18 -7.34
N GLY A 45 -31.19 8.15 -7.23
CA GLY A 45 -31.61 6.76 -7.11
C GLY A 45 -32.01 6.09 -8.42
N ARG A 46 -31.86 6.77 -9.56
CA ARG A 46 -32.06 6.18 -10.88
C ARG A 46 -30.82 5.42 -11.35
N ALA A 47 -31.02 4.35 -12.11
CA ALA A 47 -29.94 3.64 -12.78
C ALA A 47 -29.23 4.59 -13.77
N LEU A 48 -27.91 4.71 -13.65
CA LEU A 48 -27.04 5.51 -14.51
C LEU A 48 -25.99 4.63 -15.12
N LEU A 49 -25.69 4.84 -16.39
CA LEU A 49 -24.45 4.39 -16.98
C LEU A 49 -23.35 5.38 -16.59
N LEU A 50 -22.34 4.91 -15.86
CA LEU A 50 -21.27 5.78 -15.39
C LEU A 50 -20.32 6.14 -16.54
N PRO A 51 -19.63 7.30 -16.44
CA PRO A 51 -18.47 7.59 -17.28
C PRO A 51 -17.40 6.52 -17.12
N ARG A 52 -16.49 6.45 -18.06
CA ARG A 52 -15.27 5.68 -17.91
C ARG A 52 -14.36 6.41 -16.91
N ILE A 53 -14.25 5.90 -15.69
CA ILE A 53 -13.46 6.51 -14.61
C ILE A 53 -12.19 5.70 -14.44
N VAL A 54 -11.02 6.34 -14.62
CA VAL A 54 -9.70 5.69 -14.66
C VAL A 54 -8.78 6.35 -13.63
N PRO A 55 -8.27 5.60 -12.64
CA PRO A 55 -7.25 6.10 -11.73
C PRO A 55 -5.87 6.11 -12.42
N ILE A 56 -5.08 7.20 -12.23
CA ILE A 56 -3.70 7.33 -12.72
C ILE A 56 -2.71 6.86 -11.62
N SER A 57 -3.14 5.98 -10.74
CA SER A 57 -2.35 5.56 -9.58
C SER A 57 -1.31 4.48 -9.92
N GLU A 58 -0.52 4.08 -8.92
CA GLU A 58 0.68 3.25 -9.07
C GLU A 58 0.43 1.74 -9.25
N GLY A 59 -0.83 1.30 -9.27
CA GLY A 59 -1.17 -0.13 -9.32
C GLY A 59 -1.12 -0.72 -10.74
N GLU A 60 -0.60 -1.92 -10.91
CA GLU A 60 -0.57 -2.63 -12.19
C GLU A 60 -1.97 -2.87 -12.77
N GLU A 61 -2.96 -3.13 -11.91
CA GLU A 61 -4.36 -3.25 -12.31
C GLU A 61 -4.93 -1.93 -12.84
N ASP A 62 -4.51 -0.78 -12.28
CA ASP A 62 -4.94 0.54 -12.75
C ASP A 62 -4.37 0.86 -14.13
N LEU A 63 -3.13 0.43 -14.39
CA LEU A 63 -2.49 0.57 -15.71
C LEU A 63 -3.19 -0.28 -16.76
N SER A 64 -3.65 -1.48 -16.41
CA SER A 64 -4.44 -2.33 -17.32
C SER A 64 -5.80 -1.71 -17.63
N LEU A 65 -6.41 -0.99 -16.67
CA LEU A 65 -7.64 -0.22 -16.89
C LEU A 65 -7.43 0.96 -17.85
N ILE A 66 -6.29 1.68 -17.77
CA ILE A 66 -5.94 2.73 -18.73
C ILE A 66 -5.85 2.11 -20.13
N ALA A 67 -5.17 0.98 -20.27
CA ALA A 67 -5.00 0.27 -21.53
C ALA A 67 -6.33 -0.21 -22.13
N ALA A 68 -7.15 -0.88 -21.34
CA ALA A 68 -8.48 -1.35 -21.74
C ALA A 68 -9.41 -0.17 -22.07
N ALA A 69 -9.33 0.90 -21.27
CA ALA A 69 -10.08 2.12 -21.48
C ALA A 69 -9.78 2.77 -22.83
N ALA A 70 -8.56 2.65 -23.30
CA ALA A 70 -8.09 3.27 -24.53
C ALA A 70 -8.41 2.47 -25.81
N GLY A 71 -8.92 1.23 -25.69
CA GLY A 71 -8.94 0.28 -26.82
C GLY A 71 -7.54 -0.04 -27.32
N ALA A 72 -6.54 0.19 -26.47
CA ALA A 72 -5.12 0.17 -26.78
C ALA A 72 -4.45 -1.14 -26.33
N GLU A 73 -5.21 -2.21 -26.20
CA GLU A 73 -4.67 -3.53 -25.84
C GLU A 73 -3.47 -3.91 -26.73
N GLN A 74 -3.51 -3.53 -28.01
CA GLN A 74 -2.43 -3.76 -28.94
C GLN A 74 -1.20 -2.88 -28.69
N HIS A 75 -1.38 -1.64 -28.22
CA HIS A 75 -0.26 -0.70 -27.97
C HIS A 75 0.38 -0.92 -26.60
N VAL A 76 -0.40 -1.27 -25.59
CA VAL A 76 0.09 -1.57 -24.23
C VAL A 76 0.66 -2.99 -24.15
N GLY A 77 0.19 -3.91 -24.99
CA GLY A 77 0.79 -5.25 -25.15
C GLY A 77 2.24 -5.21 -25.65
N ALA A 78 2.66 -4.10 -26.29
CA ALA A 78 4.04 -3.87 -26.69
C ALA A 78 4.95 -3.35 -25.56
N ILE A 79 4.38 -2.85 -24.46
CA ILE A 79 5.15 -2.36 -23.31
C ILE A 79 5.53 -3.54 -22.42
N PRO A 80 6.84 -3.74 -22.16
CA PRO A 80 7.28 -4.85 -21.31
C PRO A 80 6.60 -4.88 -19.95
N PRO A 81 6.39 -6.07 -19.35
CA PRO A 81 5.80 -6.18 -18.03
C PRO A 81 6.69 -5.56 -16.95
N ALA A 82 6.10 -5.16 -15.83
CA ALA A 82 6.86 -4.75 -14.67
C ALA A 82 7.45 -5.96 -13.95
N ILE A 83 8.67 -5.83 -13.44
CA ILE A 83 9.24 -6.81 -12.52
C ILE A 83 8.44 -6.85 -11.21
N GLY A 84 8.23 -8.06 -10.68
CA GLY A 84 7.57 -8.24 -9.38
C GLY A 84 8.39 -7.63 -8.24
N GLU A 85 7.72 -7.03 -7.24
CA GLU A 85 8.41 -6.36 -6.12
C GLU A 85 9.34 -7.33 -5.36
N LEU A 86 8.91 -8.58 -5.13
CA LEU A 86 9.73 -9.57 -4.44
C LEU A 86 10.97 -9.93 -5.26
N GLU A 87 10.81 -10.18 -6.56
CA GLU A 87 11.93 -10.47 -7.46
C GLU A 87 12.93 -9.31 -7.51
N ARG A 88 12.43 -8.08 -7.68
CA ARG A 88 13.23 -6.86 -7.62
C ARG A 88 14.07 -6.80 -6.34
N ARG A 89 13.43 -7.03 -5.18
CA ARG A 89 14.10 -7.00 -3.88
C ARG A 89 15.17 -8.07 -3.75
N LEU A 90 14.92 -9.28 -4.23
CA LEU A 90 15.89 -10.38 -4.21
C LEU A 90 17.08 -10.11 -5.12
N VAL A 91 16.83 -9.61 -6.34
CA VAL A 91 17.91 -9.26 -7.27
C VAL A 91 18.77 -8.14 -6.71
N LEU A 92 18.19 -7.05 -6.23
CA LEU A 92 18.92 -5.95 -5.59
C LEU A 92 19.70 -6.44 -4.36
N THR A 93 19.12 -7.29 -3.53
CA THR A 93 19.81 -7.90 -2.38
C THR A 93 21.03 -8.69 -2.83
N SER A 94 20.90 -9.47 -3.91
CA SER A 94 22.02 -10.23 -4.48
C SER A 94 23.13 -9.32 -5.05
N LEU A 95 22.76 -8.25 -5.76
CA LEU A 95 23.71 -7.27 -6.28
C LEU A 95 24.47 -6.57 -5.15
N ILE A 96 23.78 -6.13 -4.11
CA ILE A 96 24.37 -5.49 -2.93
C ILE A 96 25.34 -6.45 -2.22
N ARG A 97 24.94 -7.70 -2.03
CA ARG A 97 25.82 -8.70 -1.42
C ARG A 97 27.09 -8.92 -2.25
N ARG A 98 26.97 -9.12 -3.56
CA ARG A 98 28.12 -9.27 -4.46
C ARG A 98 29.06 -8.06 -4.40
N TRP A 99 28.49 -6.86 -4.37
CA TRP A 99 29.24 -5.62 -4.24
C TRP A 99 30.01 -5.58 -2.90
N THR A 100 29.35 -5.84 -1.76
CA THR A 100 29.99 -5.83 -0.43
C THR A 100 31.06 -6.92 -0.33
N GLU A 101 30.85 -8.11 -0.89
CA GLU A 101 31.84 -9.19 -0.95
C GLU A 101 33.07 -8.82 -1.81
N ALA A 102 32.85 -8.12 -2.93
CA ALA A 102 33.94 -7.63 -3.78
C ALA A 102 34.77 -6.56 -3.09
N MET A 103 34.13 -5.60 -2.42
CA MET A 103 34.80 -4.55 -1.64
C MET A 103 35.61 -5.15 -0.48
N HIS A 104 35.08 -6.14 0.20
CA HIS A 104 35.79 -6.83 1.29
C HIS A 104 37.04 -7.59 0.79
N ARG A 105 36.94 -8.27 -0.36
CA ARG A 105 38.07 -8.98 -0.96
C ARG A 105 39.19 -8.05 -1.42
N ASN A 106 38.86 -6.86 -1.89
CA ASN A 106 39.84 -5.89 -2.38
C ASN A 106 40.55 -5.11 -1.25
N GLY A 107 40.36 -5.49 0.01
CA GLY A 107 41.07 -4.90 1.16
C GLY A 107 40.71 -3.46 1.48
N ALA A 108 39.64 -2.95 0.91
CA ALA A 108 39.23 -1.55 1.03
C ALA A 108 38.83 -1.12 2.43
N GLU A 109 38.68 -2.05 3.40
CA GLU A 109 38.60 -1.68 4.83
C GLU A 109 38.54 -2.91 5.77
N ARG A 110 39.32 -2.87 6.83
CA ARG A 110 39.16 -3.73 8.01
C ARG A 110 37.86 -3.47 8.80
N ALA A 111 37.05 -2.48 8.41
CA ALA A 111 35.93 -1.98 9.19
C ALA A 111 34.56 -2.39 8.67
N THR A 112 34.41 -2.81 7.42
CA THR A 112 33.09 -3.24 6.88
C THR A 112 33.07 -4.74 6.68
N ALA A 113 32.52 -5.46 7.65
CA ALA A 113 32.14 -6.85 7.43
C ALA A 113 31.18 -6.91 6.23
N ALA A 114 31.32 -7.96 5.38
CA ALA A 114 30.37 -8.18 4.28
C ALA A 114 28.93 -8.13 4.84
N ALA A 115 28.06 -7.38 4.16
CA ALA A 115 26.70 -7.21 4.64
C ALA A 115 26.00 -8.57 4.79
N THR A 116 25.37 -8.79 5.92
CA THR A 116 24.50 -9.97 6.08
C THR A 116 23.35 -9.90 5.07
N SER A 117 22.76 -11.05 4.73
CA SER A 117 21.60 -11.07 3.82
C SER A 117 20.45 -10.16 4.30
N GLN A 118 20.26 -10.05 5.61
CA GLN A 118 19.27 -9.16 6.21
C GLN A 118 19.60 -7.68 5.98
N GLN A 119 20.85 -7.28 6.23
CA GLN A 119 21.32 -5.91 5.99
C GLN A 119 21.22 -5.54 4.52
N ALA A 120 21.64 -6.45 3.62
CA ALA A 120 21.52 -6.25 2.19
C ALA A 120 20.04 -6.13 1.73
N ALA A 121 19.12 -6.91 2.32
CA ALA A 121 17.69 -6.82 2.01
C ALA A 121 17.04 -5.49 2.49
N VAL A 122 17.48 -4.97 3.63
CA VAL A 122 17.05 -3.64 4.11
C VAL A 122 17.56 -2.55 3.17
N LEU A 123 18.85 -2.59 2.83
CA LEU A 123 19.45 -1.62 1.91
C LEU A 123 18.85 -1.71 0.49
N ALA A 124 18.53 -2.91 0.02
CA ALA A 124 17.82 -3.13 -1.25
C ALA A 124 16.45 -2.45 -1.30
N LYS A 125 15.73 -2.47 -0.17
CA LYS A 125 14.44 -1.78 -0.06
C LYS A 125 14.59 -0.26 -0.19
N GLU A 126 15.54 0.32 0.52
CA GLU A 126 15.78 1.77 0.47
C GLU A 126 16.31 2.20 -0.92
N LEU A 127 17.19 1.40 -1.51
CA LEU A 127 17.68 1.62 -2.86
C LEU A 127 16.54 1.55 -3.90
N ALA A 128 15.66 0.56 -3.78
CA ALA A 128 14.47 0.47 -4.64
C ALA A 128 13.57 1.71 -4.53
N ALA A 129 13.36 2.23 -3.33
CA ALA A 129 12.59 3.45 -3.12
C ALA A 129 13.25 4.68 -3.77
N LEU A 130 14.57 4.83 -3.65
CA LEU A 130 15.32 5.89 -4.33
C LEU A 130 15.17 5.78 -5.86
N MET A 131 15.30 4.58 -6.41
CA MET A 131 15.15 4.34 -7.85
C MET A 131 13.74 4.71 -8.33
N ASP A 132 12.71 4.33 -7.57
CA ASP A 132 11.32 4.70 -7.90
C ASP A 132 11.11 6.22 -7.90
N MET A 133 11.75 6.95 -6.99
CA MET A 133 11.71 8.42 -6.98
C MET A 133 12.40 9.00 -8.22
N VAL A 134 13.60 8.54 -8.54
CA VAL A 134 14.37 9.00 -9.71
C VAL A 134 13.62 8.75 -11.02
N GLU A 135 13.11 7.53 -11.21
CA GLU A 135 12.33 7.18 -12.41
C GLU A 135 10.97 7.91 -12.46
N THR A 136 10.32 8.13 -11.31
CA THR A 136 9.06 8.87 -11.24
C THR A 136 9.24 10.32 -11.66
N GLU A 137 10.33 10.96 -11.22
CA GLU A 137 10.67 12.34 -11.58
C GLU A 137 11.38 12.46 -12.95
N ASP A 138 11.62 11.33 -13.62
CA ASP A 138 12.31 11.28 -14.92
C ASP A 138 13.68 11.96 -14.90
N VAL A 139 14.43 11.77 -13.82
CA VAL A 139 15.75 12.36 -13.60
C VAL A 139 16.82 11.42 -14.12
N SER A 140 17.74 11.94 -14.97
CA SER A 140 18.92 11.18 -15.36
C SER A 140 19.96 11.11 -14.24
N LEU A 141 20.52 9.93 -14.05
CA LEU A 141 21.63 9.69 -13.14
C LEU A 141 23.02 9.86 -13.80
N ASP A 142 23.08 10.22 -15.09
CA ASP A 142 24.32 10.30 -15.88
C ASP A 142 25.32 11.34 -15.35
N ARG A 143 24.88 12.27 -14.50
CA ARG A 143 25.70 13.34 -13.95
C ARG A 143 26.09 13.14 -12.49
N LEU A 144 25.86 11.95 -11.93
CA LEU A 144 26.18 11.68 -10.51
C LEU A 144 27.67 11.86 -10.18
N ASP A 145 28.55 11.53 -11.12
CA ASP A 145 30.00 11.68 -11.00
C ASP A 145 30.45 13.15 -10.88
N THR A 146 29.66 14.07 -11.42
CA THR A 146 29.97 15.52 -11.45
C THR A 146 29.38 16.30 -10.26
N LEU A 147 28.59 15.67 -9.39
CA LEU A 147 27.87 16.36 -8.30
C LEU A 147 28.76 16.76 -7.12
N VAL A 148 29.90 16.09 -6.92
CA VAL A 148 30.76 16.33 -5.75
C VAL A 148 32.17 16.71 -6.19
N PRO A 149 32.75 17.79 -5.62
CA PRO A 149 34.12 18.19 -5.91
C PRO A 149 35.14 17.09 -5.59
N GLU A 150 36.23 17.02 -6.34
CA GLU A 150 37.30 16.01 -6.20
C GLU A 150 37.93 15.96 -4.80
N THR A 151 37.79 17.02 -3.99
CA THR A 151 38.31 17.10 -2.62
C THR A 151 37.63 16.17 -1.62
N PHE A 152 36.43 15.64 -1.93
CA PHE A 152 35.71 14.64 -1.12
C PHE A 152 35.83 13.22 -1.70
N SER A 153 36.92 12.95 -2.40
CA SER A 153 37.04 11.87 -3.35
C SER A 153 36.86 10.45 -2.81
N GLU A 154 37.43 10.09 -1.64
CA GLU A 154 37.46 8.67 -1.23
C GLU A 154 36.10 8.13 -0.80
N HIS A 155 35.37 8.86 0.04
CA HIS A 155 34.03 8.42 0.47
C HIS A 155 33.03 8.47 -0.67
N TRP A 156 33.12 9.50 -1.53
CA TRP A 156 32.27 9.64 -2.70
C TRP A 156 32.53 8.58 -3.75
N GLN A 157 33.79 8.20 -3.99
CA GLN A 157 34.13 7.10 -4.90
C GLN A 157 33.51 5.76 -4.47
N LYS A 158 33.49 5.48 -3.15
CA LYS A 158 32.78 4.30 -2.60
C LYS A 158 31.28 4.38 -2.84
N THR A 159 30.68 5.57 -2.70
CA THR A 159 29.27 5.80 -2.99
C THR A 159 28.95 5.64 -4.47
N LEU A 160 29.80 6.19 -5.36
CA LEU A 160 29.64 6.03 -6.82
C LEU A 160 29.75 4.54 -7.22
N ALA A 161 30.74 3.81 -6.69
CA ALA A 161 30.86 2.37 -6.95
C ALA A 161 29.62 1.58 -6.46
N PHE A 162 28.99 1.99 -5.36
CA PHE A 162 27.72 1.43 -4.94
C PHE A 162 26.57 1.80 -5.92
N LEU A 163 26.55 3.04 -6.40
CA LEU A 163 25.54 3.52 -7.33
C LEU A 163 25.67 2.92 -8.74
N GLU A 164 26.81 2.28 -9.09
CA GLU A 164 26.93 1.45 -10.31
C GLU A 164 25.89 0.32 -10.35
N ILE A 165 25.42 -0.14 -9.21
CA ILE A 165 24.30 -1.09 -9.12
C ILE A 165 23.07 -0.50 -9.83
N VAL A 166 22.79 0.78 -9.60
CA VAL A 166 21.62 1.48 -10.14
C VAL A 166 21.82 1.93 -11.57
N THR A 167 23.02 2.42 -11.89
CA THR A 167 23.31 3.03 -13.22
C THR A 167 23.66 2.00 -14.30
N GLN A 168 24.16 0.82 -13.91
CA GLN A 168 24.62 -0.20 -14.85
C GLN A 168 24.03 -1.59 -14.61
N ALA A 169 24.22 -2.16 -13.42
CA ALA A 169 23.85 -3.55 -13.18
C ALA A 169 22.34 -3.80 -13.22
N TRP A 170 21.56 -2.91 -12.63
CA TRP A 170 20.11 -3.00 -12.63
C TRP A 170 19.47 -2.78 -14.00
N PRO A 171 19.78 -1.70 -14.76
CA PRO A 171 19.29 -1.55 -16.12
C PRO A 171 19.67 -2.71 -17.03
N GLY A 172 20.89 -3.23 -16.89
CA GLY A 172 21.34 -4.43 -17.61
C GLY A 172 20.51 -5.66 -17.30
N TYR A 173 20.17 -5.89 -16.03
CA TYR A 173 19.28 -6.98 -15.63
C TYR A 173 17.87 -6.83 -16.23
N LEU A 174 17.27 -5.64 -16.16
CA LEU A 174 15.95 -5.39 -16.73
C LEU A 174 15.93 -5.60 -18.24
N ALA A 175 16.95 -5.11 -18.94
CA ALA A 175 17.08 -5.31 -20.40
C ALA A 175 17.20 -6.79 -20.78
N GLN A 176 18.00 -7.57 -20.04
CA GLN A 176 18.16 -9.02 -20.28
C GLN A 176 16.88 -9.81 -20.00
N SER A 177 16.13 -9.42 -18.97
CA SER A 177 14.87 -10.09 -18.61
C SER A 177 13.66 -9.62 -19.43
N GLY A 178 13.82 -8.59 -20.27
CA GLY A 178 12.72 -8.01 -21.05
C GLY A 178 11.64 -7.38 -20.17
N MET A 179 12.02 -6.84 -19.00
CA MET A 179 11.11 -6.23 -18.02
C MET A 179 11.43 -4.75 -17.83
N LEU A 180 10.48 -4.04 -17.25
CA LEU A 180 10.64 -2.68 -16.75
C LEU A 180 10.51 -2.66 -15.22
N SER A 181 10.99 -1.57 -14.59
CA SER A 181 10.58 -1.26 -13.22
C SER A 181 9.09 -0.90 -13.18
N ALA A 182 8.46 -0.97 -12.01
CA ALA A 182 7.06 -0.58 -11.85
C ALA A 182 6.83 0.90 -12.19
N ALA A 183 7.74 1.79 -11.76
CA ALA A 183 7.69 3.22 -12.08
C ALA A 183 7.92 3.49 -13.57
N GLY A 184 8.92 2.85 -14.18
CA GLY A 184 9.21 2.95 -15.61
C GLY A 184 8.04 2.48 -16.47
N ARG A 185 7.45 1.34 -16.14
CA ARG A 185 6.26 0.82 -16.86
C ARG A 185 5.07 1.75 -16.72
N ARG A 186 4.79 2.25 -15.53
CA ARG A 186 3.74 3.26 -15.32
C ARG A 186 3.94 4.48 -16.21
N ASN A 187 5.13 5.07 -16.22
CA ASN A 187 5.44 6.23 -17.03
C ASN A 187 5.28 5.91 -18.53
N ALA A 188 5.73 4.74 -18.99
CA ALA A 188 5.58 4.30 -20.37
C ALA A 188 4.10 4.17 -20.77
N VAL A 189 3.25 3.59 -19.93
CA VAL A 189 1.81 3.45 -20.21
C VAL A 189 1.11 4.81 -20.27
N ILE A 190 1.42 5.72 -19.33
CA ILE A 190 0.84 7.05 -19.31
C ILE A 190 1.25 7.83 -20.58
N ARG A 191 2.52 7.74 -21.00
CA ARG A 191 3.01 8.36 -22.24
C ARG A 191 2.39 7.75 -23.50
N ALA A 192 2.22 6.43 -23.53
CA ALA A 192 1.54 5.77 -24.64
C ALA A 192 0.08 6.25 -24.77
N GLU A 193 -0.61 6.45 -23.66
CA GLU A 193 -1.96 7.01 -23.67
C GLU A 193 -1.99 8.47 -24.12
N ALA A 194 -1.03 9.29 -23.66
CA ALA A 194 -0.88 10.66 -24.13
C ALA A 194 -0.65 10.73 -25.64
N ALA A 195 0.26 9.88 -26.16
CA ALA A 195 0.55 9.80 -27.60
C ALA A 195 -0.69 9.32 -28.40
N ARG A 196 -1.45 8.35 -27.89
CA ARG A 196 -2.69 7.87 -28.51
C ARG A 196 -3.72 8.99 -28.63
N LEU A 197 -3.92 9.76 -27.55
CA LEU A 197 -4.88 10.89 -27.55
C LEU A 197 -4.52 11.95 -28.61
N VAL A 198 -3.23 12.20 -28.83
CA VAL A 198 -2.75 13.15 -29.85
C VAL A 198 -2.91 12.58 -31.26
N ALA A 199 -2.52 11.30 -31.47
CA ALA A 199 -2.53 10.67 -32.78
C ALA A 199 -3.95 10.29 -33.28
N SER A 200 -4.82 9.92 -32.35
CA SER A 200 -6.19 9.51 -32.65
C SER A 200 -7.15 10.12 -31.65
N PRO A 201 -7.37 11.44 -31.75
CA PRO A 201 -8.34 12.09 -30.86
C PRO A 201 -9.71 11.43 -31.04
N PRO A 202 -10.51 11.30 -29.95
CA PRO A 202 -11.83 10.69 -29.99
C PRO A 202 -12.65 11.32 -31.11
N ALA A 203 -12.86 10.56 -32.19
CA ALA A 203 -13.44 11.03 -33.42
C ALA A 203 -14.98 11.03 -33.37
N SER A 204 -15.55 12.03 -34.01
CA SER A 204 -16.94 12.22 -34.44
C SER A 204 -17.87 12.96 -33.47
N PRO A 205 -18.68 13.89 -34.00
CA PRO A 205 -19.60 14.65 -33.19
C PRO A 205 -20.72 13.78 -32.59
N PRO A 206 -21.01 13.94 -31.28
CA PRO A 206 -20.23 14.79 -30.37
C PRO A 206 -18.94 14.05 -29.91
N ALA A 207 -17.79 14.68 -30.14
CA ALA A 207 -16.50 14.12 -29.68
C ALA A 207 -16.55 13.81 -28.19
N SER A 208 -16.12 12.60 -27.81
CA SER A 208 -16.18 12.12 -26.43
C SER A 208 -15.31 12.99 -25.52
N PRO A 209 -15.85 13.62 -24.48
CA PRO A 209 -15.06 14.46 -23.59
C PRO A 209 -14.01 13.63 -22.82
N VAL A 210 -12.83 14.23 -22.64
CA VAL A 210 -11.75 13.66 -21.82
C VAL A 210 -11.39 14.65 -20.72
N ILE A 211 -11.51 14.25 -19.48
CA ILE A 211 -11.27 15.12 -18.34
C ILE A 211 -10.22 14.52 -17.42
N VAL A 212 -9.24 15.33 -17.01
CA VAL A 212 -8.31 15.00 -15.92
C VAL A 212 -8.69 15.84 -14.72
N ALA A 213 -9.00 15.23 -13.58
CA ALA A 213 -9.44 15.96 -12.40
C ALA A 213 -8.69 15.55 -11.12
N GLY A 214 -8.36 16.55 -10.30
CA GLY A 214 -7.71 16.34 -9.00
C GLY A 214 -6.23 15.99 -9.06
N VAL A 215 -5.60 16.07 -10.22
CA VAL A 215 -4.18 15.74 -10.47
C VAL A 215 -3.37 17.03 -10.46
N THR A 216 -2.21 17.03 -9.79
CA THR A 216 -1.34 18.19 -9.63
C THR A 216 -0.23 18.29 -10.68
N GLY A 217 -0.06 17.26 -11.52
CA GLY A 217 1.00 17.24 -12.54
C GLY A 217 2.42 17.21 -11.94
N SER A 218 2.60 16.62 -10.77
CA SER A 218 3.92 16.46 -10.15
C SER A 218 4.82 15.52 -10.94
N ILE A 219 4.26 14.50 -11.59
CA ILE A 219 4.98 13.48 -12.37
C ILE A 219 5.06 13.91 -13.84
N PRO A 220 6.25 13.94 -14.47
CA PRO A 220 6.43 14.39 -15.86
C PRO A 220 5.55 13.66 -16.89
N ALA A 221 5.45 12.32 -16.81
CA ALA A 221 4.56 11.55 -17.69
C ALA A 221 3.10 11.97 -17.55
N THR A 222 2.66 12.32 -16.34
CA THR A 222 1.30 12.83 -16.10
C THR A 222 1.11 14.21 -16.70
N VAL A 223 2.12 15.09 -16.67
CA VAL A 223 2.08 16.40 -17.36
C VAL A 223 1.91 16.23 -18.86
N GLU A 224 2.60 15.24 -19.46
CA GLU A 224 2.45 14.92 -20.89
C GLU A 224 1.00 14.50 -21.22
N LEU A 225 0.40 13.64 -20.40
CA LEU A 225 -1.01 13.26 -20.55
C LEU A 225 -1.94 14.47 -20.40
N MET A 226 -1.71 15.32 -19.39
CA MET A 226 -2.52 16.53 -19.17
C MET A 226 -2.38 17.50 -20.34
N ARG A 227 -1.18 17.66 -20.91
CA ARG A 227 -0.96 18.47 -22.13
C ARG A 227 -1.71 17.90 -23.32
N ALA A 228 -1.67 16.58 -23.51
CA ALA A 228 -2.44 15.93 -24.57
C ALA A 228 -3.94 16.19 -24.40
N VAL A 229 -4.48 16.03 -23.19
CA VAL A 229 -5.89 16.33 -22.91
C VAL A 229 -6.24 17.80 -23.12
N ALA A 230 -5.36 18.72 -22.69
CA ALA A 230 -5.58 20.17 -22.91
C ALA A 230 -5.63 20.57 -24.38
N SER A 231 -4.99 19.81 -25.29
CA SER A 231 -5.01 20.04 -26.72
C SER A 231 -6.27 19.53 -27.43
N LEU A 232 -7.08 18.69 -26.76
CA LEU A 232 -8.30 18.14 -27.35
C LEU A 232 -9.42 19.19 -27.39
N PRO A 233 -10.25 19.21 -28.45
CA PRO A 233 -11.39 20.14 -28.54
C PRO A 233 -12.37 20.03 -27.37
N ASN A 234 -12.56 18.81 -26.82
CA ASN A 234 -13.41 18.52 -25.68
C ASN A 234 -12.58 18.01 -24.47
N GLY A 235 -11.32 18.45 -24.38
CA GLY A 235 -10.46 18.19 -23.23
C GLY A 235 -10.70 19.20 -22.10
N ALA A 236 -10.61 18.76 -20.86
CA ALA A 236 -10.64 19.64 -19.71
C ALA A 236 -9.73 19.16 -18.59
N ILE A 237 -9.11 20.09 -17.88
CA ILE A 237 -8.30 19.83 -16.69
C ILE A 237 -8.96 20.54 -15.51
N VAL A 238 -9.25 19.79 -14.44
CA VAL A 238 -9.79 20.32 -13.19
C VAL A 238 -8.71 20.26 -12.11
N LEU A 239 -8.12 21.41 -11.81
CA LEU A 239 -7.02 21.51 -10.83
C LEU A 239 -7.57 21.54 -9.40
N PRO A 240 -6.95 20.84 -8.45
CA PRO A 240 -7.31 20.90 -7.05
C PRO A 240 -6.59 22.05 -6.35
N GLY A 241 -7.34 22.94 -5.68
CA GLY A 241 -6.78 23.87 -4.70
C GLY A 241 -5.72 24.86 -5.21
N LEU A 242 -5.83 25.33 -6.46
CA LEU A 242 -4.97 26.39 -6.98
C LEU A 242 -5.16 27.68 -6.17
N ASP A 243 -4.07 28.21 -5.62
CA ASP A 243 -4.06 29.47 -4.89
C ASP A 243 -4.19 30.65 -5.86
N THR A 244 -5.33 31.33 -5.81
CA THR A 244 -5.60 32.55 -6.58
C THR A 244 -5.48 33.82 -5.75
N ASP A 245 -5.27 33.70 -4.43
CA ASP A 245 -5.26 34.81 -3.48
C ASP A 245 -3.83 35.33 -3.19
N LEU A 246 -2.82 34.49 -3.35
CA LEU A 246 -1.42 34.89 -3.21
C LEU A 246 -1.04 35.94 -4.25
N ASP A 247 -0.34 37.01 -3.83
CA ASP A 247 0.10 38.06 -4.76
C ASP A 247 1.10 37.56 -5.83
N SER A 248 1.24 38.33 -6.90
CA SER A 248 2.03 37.93 -8.06
C SER A 248 3.51 37.79 -7.77
N GLU A 249 4.08 38.62 -6.88
CA GLU A 249 5.49 38.55 -6.51
C GLU A 249 5.78 37.27 -5.72
N SER A 250 4.99 36.99 -4.68
CA SER A 250 5.10 35.74 -3.92
C SER A 250 4.85 34.50 -4.77
N TRP A 251 3.91 34.57 -5.71
CA TRP A 251 3.70 33.50 -6.67
C TRP A 251 4.90 33.23 -7.56
N GLN A 252 5.58 34.30 -8.03
CA GLN A 252 6.79 34.16 -8.87
C GLN A 252 7.96 33.57 -8.10
N THR A 253 8.09 33.85 -6.81
CA THR A 253 9.13 33.29 -5.93
C THR A 253 9.02 31.75 -5.78
N ILE A 254 7.81 31.19 -5.95
CA ILE A 254 7.64 29.74 -5.90
C ILE A 254 8.34 29.12 -7.13
N GLY A 255 9.40 28.36 -6.91
CA GLY A 255 10.22 27.78 -7.98
C GLY A 255 11.01 26.56 -7.50
N PRO A 256 11.98 26.12 -8.29
CA PRO A 256 12.83 24.96 -7.96
C PRO A 256 13.61 25.11 -6.64
N GLU A 257 13.78 26.35 -6.16
CA GLU A 257 14.42 26.65 -4.86
C GLU A 257 13.48 26.46 -3.67
N HIS A 258 12.17 26.32 -3.94
CA HIS A 258 11.12 26.11 -2.94
C HIS A 258 10.22 24.93 -3.32
N PRO A 259 10.77 23.72 -3.56
CA PRO A 259 10.00 22.55 -4.01
C PRO A 259 9.02 22.04 -2.95
N GLU A 260 9.25 22.39 -1.68
CA GLU A 260 8.40 22.09 -0.53
C GLU A 260 7.09 22.89 -0.51
N HIS A 261 7.00 23.98 -1.28
CA HIS A 261 5.83 24.83 -1.27
C HIS A 261 4.61 24.09 -1.86
N PRO A 262 3.43 24.09 -1.21
CA PRO A 262 2.25 23.33 -1.66
C PRO A 262 1.78 23.66 -3.08
N GLN A 263 2.06 24.85 -3.57
CA GLN A 263 1.67 25.28 -4.92
C GLN A 263 2.74 25.05 -5.98
N PHE A 264 3.93 24.53 -5.61
CA PHE A 264 5.02 24.33 -6.55
C PHE A 264 4.64 23.40 -7.71
N GLY A 265 4.02 22.24 -7.42
CA GLY A 265 3.57 21.30 -8.45
C GLY A 265 2.56 21.90 -9.42
N LEU A 266 1.57 22.67 -8.90
CA LEU A 266 0.57 23.34 -9.75
C LEU A 266 1.19 24.46 -10.59
N LYS A 267 2.15 25.22 -10.04
CA LYS A 267 2.87 26.23 -10.82
C LYS A 267 3.68 25.59 -11.93
N LYS A 268 4.48 24.57 -11.63
CA LYS A 268 5.25 23.78 -12.62
C LYS A 268 4.34 23.25 -13.75
N LEU A 269 3.14 22.77 -13.39
CA LEU A 269 2.14 22.32 -14.37
C LEU A 269 1.64 23.48 -15.25
N LEU A 270 1.26 24.62 -14.68
CA LEU A 270 0.79 25.76 -15.43
C LEU A 270 1.87 26.28 -16.39
N ASP A 271 3.11 26.37 -15.92
CA ASP A 271 4.27 26.77 -16.74
C ASP A 271 4.47 25.78 -17.91
N ALA A 272 4.38 24.47 -17.65
CA ALA A 272 4.47 23.42 -18.67
C ALA A 272 3.33 23.47 -19.70
N LEU A 273 2.15 23.93 -19.31
CA LEU A 273 1.00 24.13 -20.20
C LEU A 273 1.01 25.50 -20.90
N GLY A 274 1.96 26.38 -20.58
CA GLY A 274 2.01 27.75 -21.11
C GLY A 274 0.86 28.62 -20.62
N LEU A 275 0.30 28.33 -19.43
CA LEU A 275 -0.85 29.01 -18.88
C LEU A 275 -0.48 29.88 -17.68
N THR A 276 -1.14 31.02 -17.57
CA THR A 276 -1.08 31.83 -16.35
C THR A 276 -2.17 31.41 -15.36
N ARG A 277 -1.95 31.67 -14.08
CA ARG A 277 -2.93 31.42 -13.02
C ARG A 277 -4.29 32.09 -13.28
N SER A 278 -4.28 33.27 -13.90
CA SER A 278 -5.51 34.03 -14.26
C SER A 278 -6.32 33.39 -15.39
N ALA A 279 -5.71 32.51 -16.19
CA ALA A 279 -6.43 31.76 -17.23
C ALA A 279 -7.26 30.60 -16.67
N VAL A 280 -7.05 30.22 -15.40
CA VAL A 280 -7.80 29.14 -14.78
C VAL A 280 -9.14 29.64 -14.26
N VAL A 281 -10.21 29.09 -14.83
CA VAL A 281 -11.58 29.44 -14.45
C VAL A 281 -11.99 28.68 -13.19
N ARG A 282 -12.53 29.39 -12.21
CA ARG A 282 -13.03 28.78 -10.98
C ARG A 282 -14.28 27.94 -11.26
N LEU A 283 -14.24 26.67 -10.91
CA LEU A 283 -15.36 25.76 -11.04
C LEU A 283 -16.21 25.76 -9.76
N GLY A 284 -17.55 25.80 -9.92
CA GLY A 284 -18.52 25.73 -8.82
C GLY A 284 -18.99 27.09 -8.29
N ALA A 285 -19.79 27.04 -7.24
CA ALA A 285 -20.33 28.24 -6.61
C ALA A 285 -19.26 29.07 -5.91
N ALA A 286 -19.48 30.38 -5.82
CA ALA A 286 -18.58 31.25 -5.05
C ALA A 286 -18.51 30.80 -3.59
N ALA A 287 -17.32 30.74 -3.04
CA ALA A 287 -17.14 30.40 -1.62
C ALA A 287 -17.85 31.41 -0.72
N SER A 288 -18.42 30.95 0.39
CA SER A 288 -18.99 31.81 1.41
C SER A 288 -17.93 32.78 1.98
N PRO A 289 -18.34 33.96 2.52
CA PRO A 289 -17.38 34.88 3.10
C PRO A 289 -16.46 34.25 4.14
N PRO A 290 -16.92 33.40 5.08
CA PRO A 290 -16.04 32.71 6.02
C PRO A 290 -15.06 31.75 5.34
N ALA A 291 -15.48 31.02 4.30
CA ALA A 291 -14.62 30.13 3.54
C ALA A 291 -13.52 30.89 2.80
N ARG A 292 -13.85 32.04 2.20
CA ARG A 292 -12.87 32.94 1.56
C ARG A 292 -11.85 33.48 2.56
N ALA A 293 -12.31 33.89 3.75
CA ALA A 293 -11.40 34.36 4.79
C ALA A 293 -10.39 33.28 5.22
N ARG A 294 -10.84 32.02 5.38
CA ARG A 294 -9.95 30.89 5.67
C ARG A 294 -8.95 30.61 4.54
N THR A 295 -9.42 30.58 3.28
CA THR A 295 -8.54 30.38 2.12
C THR A 295 -7.45 31.45 2.07
N ARG A 296 -7.82 32.72 2.28
CA ARG A 296 -6.86 33.81 2.29
C ARG A 296 -5.87 33.71 3.44
N LEU A 297 -6.32 33.34 4.64
CA LEU A 297 -5.40 33.15 5.77
C LEU A 297 -4.38 32.03 5.46
N ILE A 298 -4.83 30.93 4.86
CA ILE A 298 -3.94 29.84 4.49
C ILE A 298 -2.95 30.24 3.40
N ALA A 299 -3.41 30.99 2.38
CA ALA A 299 -2.52 31.53 1.36
C ALA A 299 -1.43 32.43 1.97
N GLU A 300 -1.80 33.30 2.92
CA GLU A 300 -0.85 34.15 3.65
C GLU A 300 0.09 33.33 4.59
N ALA A 301 -0.43 32.31 5.27
CA ALA A 301 0.39 31.44 6.12
C ALA A 301 1.41 30.63 5.32
N MET A 302 1.09 30.27 4.09
CA MET A 302 1.97 29.53 3.16
C MET A 302 2.84 30.45 2.29
N ARG A 303 2.94 31.72 2.60
CA ARG A 303 3.75 32.67 1.84
C ARG A 303 5.23 32.26 1.83
N PRO A 304 5.92 32.30 0.68
CA PRO A 304 7.35 31.99 0.59
C PRO A 304 8.18 32.87 1.53
N ALA A 305 9.25 32.32 2.08
CA ALA A 305 10.10 32.99 3.08
C ALA A 305 10.60 34.38 2.63
N GLY A 306 10.95 34.53 1.35
CA GLY A 306 11.44 35.80 0.80
C GLY A 306 10.40 36.94 0.72
N THR A 307 9.13 36.69 1.03
CA THR A 307 8.07 37.70 0.99
C THR A 307 7.25 37.78 2.28
N THR A 308 7.77 37.26 3.38
CA THR A 308 7.08 37.23 4.69
C THR A 308 6.94 38.59 5.36
N GLU A 309 7.71 39.62 4.96
CA GLU A 309 7.52 41.00 5.41
C GLU A 309 6.10 41.53 5.15
N ARG A 310 5.39 40.93 4.18
CA ARG A 310 3.98 41.29 3.89
C ARG A 310 3.01 40.84 4.97
N TRP A 311 3.41 39.95 5.90
CA TRP A 311 2.58 39.57 7.04
C TRP A 311 2.26 40.77 7.94
N GLU A 312 3.17 41.76 8.06
CA GLU A 312 2.91 42.97 8.82
C GLU A 312 1.72 43.73 8.25
N SER A 313 1.69 43.92 6.92
CA SER A 313 0.59 44.62 6.23
C SER A 313 -0.71 43.84 6.31
N PHE A 314 -0.65 42.50 6.19
CA PHE A 314 -1.81 41.63 6.35
C PHE A 314 -2.36 41.71 7.78
N ALA A 315 -1.52 41.64 8.81
CA ALA A 315 -1.91 41.76 10.20
C ALA A 315 -2.50 43.15 10.52
N ALA A 316 -1.93 44.21 9.94
CA ALA A 316 -2.47 45.57 10.10
C ALA A 316 -3.86 45.71 9.46
N ALA A 317 -4.07 45.13 8.29
CA ALA A 317 -5.38 45.09 7.65
C ALA A 317 -6.38 44.24 8.45
N ALA A 318 -5.93 43.12 9.01
CA ALA A 318 -6.70 42.24 9.88
C ALA A 318 -7.21 42.94 11.15
N ARG A 319 -6.37 43.77 11.77
CA ARG A 319 -6.76 44.58 12.95
C ARG A 319 -7.84 45.63 12.62
N LYS A 320 -7.83 46.16 11.39
CA LYS A 320 -8.83 47.18 10.95
C LYS A 320 -10.18 46.53 10.62
N ASP A 321 -10.21 45.31 10.15
CA ASP A 321 -11.45 44.60 9.79
C ASP A 321 -11.38 43.15 10.31
N PRO A 322 -11.63 42.92 11.63
CA PRO A 322 -11.58 41.60 12.24
C PRO A 322 -12.57 40.61 11.60
N ALA A 323 -13.70 41.06 11.06
CA ALA A 323 -14.66 40.18 10.43
C ALA A 323 -14.15 39.57 9.11
N ARG A 324 -13.23 40.25 8.42
CA ARG A 324 -12.53 39.73 7.25
C ARG A 324 -11.31 38.89 7.61
N ALA A 325 -10.77 39.09 8.79
CA ALA A 325 -9.53 38.46 9.22
C ALA A 325 -9.71 37.27 10.16
N ALA A 326 -10.83 37.27 10.93
CA ALA A 326 -11.09 36.17 11.86
C ALA A 326 -11.73 34.99 11.13
N PRO A 327 -10.97 33.91 10.91
CA PRO A 327 -11.52 32.72 10.25
C PRO A 327 -12.42 31.99 11.24
N SER A 328 -13.72 32.15 11.08
CA SER A 328 -14.66 31.30 11.81
C SER A 328 -14.46 29.81 11.42
N GLY A 329 -14.48 28.93 12.41
CA GLY A 329 -14.34 27.48 12.18
C GLY A 329 -12.89 26.99 12.06
N LEU A 330 -11.90 27.78 12.54
CA LEU A 330 -10.56 27.28 12.87
C LEU A 330 -10.42 27.19 14.38
N SER A 331 -9.87 26.10 14.86
CA SER A 331 -9.54 25.88 16.26
C SER A 331 -8.13 25.31 16.36
N LEU A 332 -7.36 25.82 17.30
CA LEU A 332 -6.06 25.24 17.69
C LEU A 332 -6.27 24.54 19.02
N VAL A 333 -5.84 23.30 19.10
CA VAL A 333 -5.87 22.51 20.33
C VAL A 333 -4.45 22.05 20.63
N GLU A 334 -3.93 22.45 21.77
CA GLU A 334 -2.66 21.98 22.30
C GLU A 334 -2.93 20.89 23.34
N ALA A 335 -2.44 19.68 23.07
CA ALA A 335 -2.60 18.56 23.98
C ALA A 335 -1.30 18.29 24.74
N PRO A 336 -1.35 17.98 26.05
CA PRO A 336 -0.15 17.77 26.85
C PRO A 336 0.63 16.51 26.49
N THR A 337 -0.04 15.50 25.95
CA THR A 337 0.59 14.25 25.50
C THR A 337 0.04 13.79 24.16
N ALA A 338 0.80 12.94 23.45
CA ALA A 338 0.34 12.33 22.21
C ALA A 338 -0.89 11.40 22.39
N GLN A 339 -1.15 10.94 23.61
CA GLN A 339 -2.35 10.17 23.92
C GLN A 339 -3.56 11.09 24.07
N ASP A 340 -3.40 12.23 24.74
CA ASP A 340 -4.46 13.25 24.87
C ASP A 340 -4.80 13.84 23.50
N GLU A 341 -3.79 14.09 22.64
CA GLU A 341 -4.00 14.51 21.26
C GLU A 341 -4.89 13.52 20.49
N ALA A 342 -4.56 12.23 20.57
CA ALA A 342 -5.35 11.18 19.91
C ALA A 342 -6.78 11.10 20.46
N GLU A 343 -6.97 11.30 21.76
CA GLU A 343 -8.29 11.29 22.40
C GLU A 343 -9.14 12.48 21.96
N VAL A 344 -8.57 13.69 21.93
CA VAL A 344 -9.25 14.91 21.46
C VAL A 344 -9.66 14.75 19.99
N VAL A 345 -8.76 14.28 19.13
CA VAL A 345 -9.07 14.04 17.71
C VAL A 345 -10.18 13.00 17.57
N ALA A 346 -10.12 11.91 18.33
CA ALA A 346 -11.15 10.87 18.30
C ALA A 346 -12.53 11.41 18.74
N LEU A 347 -12.58 12.28 19.76
CA LEU A 347 -13.82 12.92 20.21
C LEU A 347 -14.41 13.84 19.14
N ILE A 348 -13.59 14.64 18.47
CA ILE A 348 -14.03 15.52 17.36
C ILE A 348 -14.59 14.68 16.20
N LEU A 349 -13.91 13.59 15.83
CA LEU A 349 -14.38 12.71 14.76
C LEU A 349 -15.68 11.99 15.15
N ARG A 350 -15.80 11.59 16.41
CA ARG A 350 -17.02 10.98 16.95
C ARG A 350 -18.19 11.97 16.92
N GLU A 351 -18.01 13.21 17.37
CA GLU A 351 -19.05 14.25 17.29
C GLU A 351 -19.55 14.43 15.84
N ALA A 352 -18.63 14.45 14.88
CA ALA A 352 -19.00 14.54 13.48
C ALA A 352 -19.76 13.30 13.00
N ALA A 353 -19.35 12.10 13.40
CA ALA A 353 -20.02 10.85 13.02
C ALA A 353 -21.43 10.73 13.62
N GLU A 354 -21.65 11.25 14.82
CA GLU A 354 -22.96 11.28 15.50
C GLU A 354 -23.87 12.41 15.00
N THR A 355 -23.34 13.39 14.25
CA THR A 355 -24.12 14.51 13.71
C THR A 355 -24.60 14.22 12.29
N PRO A 356 -25.91 14.10 12.02
CA PRO A 356 -26.44 13.83 10.68
C PRO A 356 -25.92 14.83 9.63
N GLY A 357 -25.42 14.31 8.51
CA GLY A 357 -24.94 15.12 7.38
C GLY A 357 -23.54 15.76 7.58
N LYS A 358 -22.92 15.62 8.75
CA LYS A 358 -21.52 16.04 8.94
C LYS A 358 -20.56 14.93 8.47
N THR A 359 -19.45 15.36 7.90
CA THR A 359 -18.29 14.51 7.57
C THR A 359 -17.05 15.13 8.15
N ALA A 360 -16.11 14.29 8.60
CA ALA A 360 -14.82 14.74 9.12
C ALA A 360 -13.69 13.82 8.63
N ALA A 361 -12.48 14.37 8.53
CA ALA A 361 -11.30 13.63 8.16
C ALA A 361 -10.12 14.08 9.03
N LEU A 362 -9.35 13.10 9.52
CA LEU A 362 -8.02 13.33 10.07
C LEU A 362 -7.00 13.31 8.92
N VAL A 363 -6.25 14.38 8.78
CA VAL A 363 -5.09 14.46 7.86
C VAL A 363 -3.84 14.58 8.69
N SER A 364 -2.97 13.57 8.63
CA SER A 364 -1.73 13.55 9.40
C SER A 364 -0.66 12.71 8.68
N PRO A 365 0.61 13.15 8.65
CA PRO A 365 1.73 12.31 8.23
C PRO A 365 2.11 11.29 9.32
N ASP A 366 1.71 11.54 10.59
CA ASP A 366 2.03 10.66 11.72
C ASP A 366 1.11 9.44 11.75
N ARG A 367 1.69 8.29 11.37
CA ARG A 367 1.00 6.99 11.39
C ARG A 367 0.70 6.47 12.79
N PHE A 368 1.45 6.91 13.80
CA PHE A 368 1.20 6.52 15.19
C PHE A 368 -0.03 7.25 15.75
N LEU A 369 -0.16 8.55 15.47
CA LEU A 369 -1.36 9.32 15.79
C LEU A 369 -2.60 8.71 15.12
N ALA A 370 -2.55 8.51 13.79
CA ALA A 370 -3.66 7.93 13.04
C ALA A 370 -4.11 6.58 13.61
N ARG A 371 -3.15 5.73 13.99
CA ARG A 371 -3.45 4.42 14.58
C ARG A 371 -4.09 4.53 15.97
N ARG A 372 -3.59 5.42 16.85
CA ARG A 372 -4.19 5.65 18.19
C ARG A 372 -5.64 6.11 18.06
N VAL A 373 -5.89 7.05 17.16
CA VAL A 373 -7.23 7.57 16.88
C VAL A 373 -8.15 6.45 16.36
N ALA A 374 -7.68 5.66 15.38
CA ALA A 374 -8.45 4.55 14.83
C ALA A 374 -8.83 3.51 15.91
N VAL A 375 -7.89 3.12 16.76
CA VAL A 375 -8.14 2.17 17.87
C VAL A 375 -9.18 2.74 18.85
N ARG A 376 -9.11 4.05 19.13
CA ARG A 376 -10.07 4.71 20.02
C ARG A 376 -11.49 4.73 19.44
N LEU A 377 -11.61 5.03 18.14
CA LEU A 377 -12.89 5.01 17.44
C LEU A 377 -13.46 3.59 17.32
N GLU A 378 -12.62 2.58 17.04
CA GLU A 378 -13.03 1.18 17.04
C GLU A 378 -13.60 0.75 18.41
N ALA A 379 -13.01 1.21 19.52
CA ALA A 379 -13.51 0.93 20.88
C ALA A 379 -14.93 1.49 21.11
N TRP A 380 -15.33 2.51 20.37
CA TRP A 380 -16.69 3.06 20.36
C TRP A 380 -17.58 2.46 19.25
N GLY A 381 -17.11 1.45 18.53
CA GLY A 381 -17.84 0.82 17.44
C GLY A 381 -17.86 1.63 16.13
N ILE A 382 -17.06 2.69 16.02
CA ILE A 382 -16.97 3.53 14.82
C ILE A 382 -15.88 2.96 13.91
N LYS A 383 -16.28 2.50 12.72
CA LYS A 383 -15.34 2.05 11.69
C LYS A 383 -14.78 3.24 10.93
N VAL A 384 -13.47 3.34 10.83
CA VAL A 384 -12.77 4.40 10.08
C VAL A 384 -12.26 3.85 8.75
N ASP A 385 -12.24 4.71 7.75
CA ASP A 385 -11.62 4.45 6.46
C ASP A 385 -10.19 5.03 6.47
N ASP A 386 -9.19 4.19 6.78
CA ASP A 386 -7.77 4.55 6.79
C ASP A 386 -7.16 4.39 5.39
N SER A 387 -6.70 5.50 4.79
CA SER A 387 -6.12 5.51 3.43
C SER A 387 -4.86 4.67 3.29
N ALA A 388 -4.07 4.51 4.35
CA ALA A 388 -2.84 3.73 4.30
C ALA A 388 -3.04 2.26 4.69
N GLY A 389 -4.23 1.90 5.21
CA GLY A 389 -4.54 0.55 5.64
C GLY A 389 -3.67 0.06 6.80
N ARG A 390 -3.73 -1.23 7.07
CA ARG A 390 -2.91 -1.90 8.08
C ARG A 390 -1.94 -2.86 7.38
N PRO A 391 -0.61 -2.68 7.53
CA PRO A 391 0.37 -3.63 6.99
C PRO A 391 0.08 -5.06 7.46
N LEU A 392 0.19 -6.05 6.58
CA LEU A 392 -0.08 -7.46 6.90
C LEU A 392 0.68 -7.92 8.14
N GLY A 393 1.98 -7.60 8.26
CA GLY A 393 2.81 -7.95 9.41
C GLY A 393 2.37 -7.34 10.74
N LYS A 394 1.44 -6.36 10.75
CA LYS A 394 0.82 -5.78 11.95
C LYS A 394 -0.57 -6.36 12.24
N THR A 395 -1.00 -7.34 11.47
CA THR A 395 -2.24 -8.08 11.71
C THR A 395 -1.94 -9.39 12.46
N PRO A 396 -2.91 -9.98 13.19
CA PRO A 396 -2.67 -11.26 13.85
C PRO A 396 -2.19 -12.36 12.88
N PRO A 397 -2.77 -12.57 11.69
CA PRO A 397 -2.24 -13.55 10.73
C PRO A 397 -0.81 -13.26 10.28
N GLY A 398 -0.50 -11.99 9.97
CA GLY A 398 0.85 -11.61 9.53
C GLY A 398 1.89 -11.79 10.64
N ALA A 399 1.57 -11.38 11.87
CA ALA A 399 2.44 -11.61 13.03
C ALA A 399 2.65 -13.10 13.32
N PHE A 400 1.61 -13.92 13.10
CA PHE A 400 1.72 -15.37 13.23
C PHE A 400 2.69 -15.98 12.21
N LEU A 401 2.57 -15.61 10.94
CA LEU A 401 3.48 -16.07 9.89
C LEU A 401 4.93 -15.67 10.18
N ASP A 402 5.13 -14.43 10.63
CA ASP A 402 6.44 -13.92 11.02
C ASP A 402 7.02 -14.71 12.20
N LEU A 403 6.22 -15.01 13.24
CA LEU A 403 6.63 -15.85 14.37
C LEU A 403 6.99 -17.27 13.95
N VAL A 404 6.26 -17.87 12.99
CA VAL A 404 6.57 -19.22 12.50
C VAL A 404 7.98 -19.27 11.90
N VAL A 405 8.32 -18.34 11.01
CA VAL A 405 9.64 -18.34 10.37
C VAL A 405 10.75 -17.89 11.33
N ASN A 406 10.49 -16.89 12.19
CA ASN A 406 11.47 -16.40 13.15
C ASN A 406 11.82 -17.44 14.21
N THR A 407 10.89 -18.29 14.62
CA THR A 407 11.15 -19.39 15.54
C THR A 407 12.22 -20.35 14.98
N VAL A 408 12.17 -20.66 13.66
CA VAL A 408 13.21 -21.48 13.02
C VAL A 408 14.50 -20.69 12.84
N ALA A 409 14.41 -19.45 12.36
CA ALA A 409 15.58 -18.60 12.10
C ALA A 409 16.41 -18.33 13.36
N THR A 410 15.76 -18.23 14.52
CA THR A 410 16.41 -18.08 15.83
C THR A 410 16.71 -19.42 16.53
N ARG A 411 16.56 -20.54 15.79
CA ARG A 411 16.79 -21.90 16.32
C ARG A 411 16.00 -22.18 17.60
N PHE A 412 14.70 -21.85 17.58
CA PHE A 412 13.79 -22.02 18.72
C PHE A 412 14.24 -21.31 20.00
N ALA A 413 14.79 -20.09 19.85
CA ALA A 413 15.10 -19.25 21.00
C ALA A 413 13.85 -19.05 21.88
N PRO A 414 14.03 -18.94 23.21
CA PRO A 414 12.90 -18.89 24.16
C PRO A 414 11.86 -17.83 23.87
N ALA A 415 12.27 -16.61 23.50
CA ALA A 415 11.34 -15.49 23.30
C ALA A 415 10.40 -15.73 22.12
N GLU A 416 10.93 -16.10 20.97
CA GLU A 416 10.20 -16.37 19.73
C GLU A 416 9.32 -17.61 19.88
N THR A 417 9.87 -18.68 20.48
CA THR A 417 9.12 -19.91 20.72
C THR A 417 7.93 -19.67 21.63
N VAL A 418 8.11 -18.96 22.74
CA VAL A 418 7.03 -18.65 23.68
C VAL A 418 6.02 -17.70 23.05
N ALA A 419 6.46 -16.71 22.25
CA ALA A 419 5.58 -15.80 21.54
C ALA A 419 4.68 -16.57 20.55
N LEU A 420 5.25 -17.50 19.77
CA LEU A 420 4.50 -18.37 18.86
C LEU A 420 3.49 -19.23 19.61
N LEU A 421 3.91 -19.91 20.69
CA LEU A 421 3.06 -20.79 21.47
C LEU A 421 1.89 -20.06 22.15
N LYS A 422 2.07 -18.79 22.50
CA LYS A 422 1.03 -17.93 23.09
C LYS A 422 0.17 -17.22 22.06
N HIS A 423 0.53 -17.31 20.77
CA HIS A 423 -0.22 -16.63 19.72
C HIS A 423 -1.65 -17.16 19.60
N PRO A 424 -2.68 -16.30 19.39
CA PRO A 424 -4.08 -16.73 19.32
C PRO A 424 -4.37 -17.79 18.25
N LEU A 425 -3.61 -17.83 17.18
CA LEU A 425 -3.77 -18.80 16.09
C LEU A 425 -3.08 -20.14 16.34
N THR A 426 -2.19 -20.25 17.32
CA THR A 426 -1.51 -21.53 17.63
C THR A 426 -2.48 -22.51 18.27
N ARG A 427 -2.67 -23.67 17.63
CA ARG A 427 -3.58 -24.74 18.02
C ARG A 427 -2.91 -26.11 18.05
N LEU A 428 -2.14 -26.45 17.04
CA LEU A 428 -1.45 -27.74 16.89
C LEU A 428 -2.40 -28.95 17.03
N GLY A 429 -3.63 -28.84 16.53
CA GLY A 429 -4.65 -29.87 16.69
C GLY A 429 -5.19 -30.01 18.11
N LEU A 430 -5.02 -29.02 18.98
CA LEU A 430 -5.53 -28.98 20.35
C LEU A 430 -6.65 -27.91 20.47
N ASP A 431 -7.53 -28.10 21.43
CA ASP A 431 -8.44 -27.02 21.81
C ASP A 431 -7.68 -25.84 22.41
N PRO A 432 -8.25 -24.62 22.42
CA PRO A 432 -7.54 -23.43 22.86
C PRO A 432 -7.03 -23.48 24.31
N PHE A 433 -7.72 -24.15 25.19
CA PHE A 433 -7.35 -24.25 26.59
C PHE A 433 -6.20 -25.25 26.77
N ALA A 434 -6.29 -26.42 26.15
CA ALA A 434 -5.25 -27.44 26.18
C ALA A 434 -3.94 -26.95 25.57
N ALA A 435 -4.02 -26.27 24.41
CA ALA A 435 -2.85 -25.66 23.76
C ALA A 435 -2.13 -24.66 24.67
N ARG A 436 -2.89 -23.73 25.29
CA ARG A 436 -2.32 -22.74 26.21
C ARG A 436 -1.79 -23.35 27.49
N ARG A 437 -2.46 -24.37 28.04
CA ARG A 437 -2.01 -25.11 29.25
C ARG A 437 -0.68 -25.80 28.97
N ALA A 438 -0.57 -26.53 27.85
CA ALA A 438 0.65 -27.22 27.44
C ALA A 438 1.80 -26.23 27.15
N ALA A 439 1.51 -25.12 26.44
CA ALA A 439 2.49 -24.07 26.19
C ALA A 439 3.03 -23.44 27.48
N ARG A 440 2.15 -23.18 28.46
CA ARG A 440 2.54 -22.66 29.77
C ARG A 440 3.38 -23.65 30.55
N ALA A 441 3.04 -24.93 30.50
CA ALA A 441 3.81 -25.98 31.16
C ALA A 441 5.23 -26.09 30.57
N LEU A 442 5.34 -26.08 29.24
CA LEU A 442 6.62 -26.07 28.54
C LEU A 442 7.45 -24.81 28.89
N GLU A 443 6.86 -23.63 28.88
CA GLU A 443 7.53 -22.38 29.29
C GLU A 443 8.10 -22.49 30.70
N ILE A 444 7.29 -22.96 31.66
CA ILE A 444 7.70 -23.05 33.06
C ILE A 444 8.81 -24.09 33.26
N ALA A 445 8.68 -25.25 32.61
CA ALA A 445 9.62 -26.35 32.75
C ALA A 445 10.98 -26.07 32.08
N THR A 446 10.97 -25.38 30.92
CA THR A 446 12.15 -25.27 30.07
C THR A 446 12.74 -23.86 30.03
N PHE A 447 11.91 -22.82 29.81
CA PHE A 447 12.41 -21.47 29.47
C PHE A 447 12.51 -20.51 30.66
N ARG A 448 12.04 -20.88 31.85
CA ARG A 448 12.20 -20.08 33.08
C ARG A 448 13.43 -20.45 33.90
N ALA A 449 14.22 -21.41 33.45
CA ALA A 449 15.55 -21.74 33.94
C ALA A 449 16.62 -21.30 32.92
N PRO A 450 17.92 -21.27 33.28
CA PRO A 450 18.98 -21.05 32.31
C PRO A 450 18.87 -22.07 31.18
N TYR A 451 18.68 -21.57 29.96
CA TYR A 451 18.47 -22.38 28.76
C TYR A 451 19.64 -22.14 27.78
N LEU A 452 20.39 -23.21 27.49
CA LEU A 452 21.54 -23.20 26.59
C LEU A 452 21.31 -24.12 25.38
N GLY A 453 20.10 -24.59 25.16
CA GLY A 453 19.77 -25.47 24.05
C GLY A 453 19.59 -24.68 22.72
N GLU A 454 19.83 -25.37 21.61
CA GLU A 454 19.57 -24.88 20.26
C GLU A 454 18.65 -25.83 19.52
N GLY A 455 17.79 -25.27 18.70
CA GLY A 455 16.83 -26.03 17.90
C GLY A 455 15.75 -26.72 18.75
N LEU A 456 14.84 -27.39 18.06
CA LEU A 456 13.76 -28.11 18.71
C LEU A 456 14.27 -29.31 19.54
N ALA A 457 15.38 -29.92 19.10
CA ALA A 457 16.06 -30.97 19.86
C ALA A 457 16.60 -30.42 21.19
N GLY A 458 17.12 -29.19 21.21
CA GLY A 458 17.58 -28.54 22.45
C GLY A 458 16.43 -28.26 23.41
N VAL A 459 15.27 -27.83 22.88
CA VAL A 459 14.05 -27.62 23.69
C VAL A 459 13.61 -28.93 24.33
N GLU A 460 13.54 -30.01 23.56
CA GLU A 460 13.18 -31.34 24.05
C GLU A 460 14.15 -31.86 25.11
N ALA A 461 15.45 -31.79 24.84
CA ALA A 461 16.49 -32.23 25.79
C ALA A 461 16.45 -31.43 27.11
N ALA A 462 16.14 -30.11 27.05
CA ALA A 462 15.97 -29.30 28.25
C ALA A 462 14.71 -29.68 29.02
N PHE A 463 13.61 -29.96 28.32
CA PHE A 463 12.38 -30.43 28.91
C PHE A 463 12.54 -31.79 29.61
N GLU A 464 13.15 -32.77 28.94
CA GLU A 464 13.37 -34.11 29.51
C GLU A 464 14.33 -34.06 30.70
N ARG A 465 15.34 -33.21 30.69
CA ARG A 465 16.18 -32.97 31.87
C ARG A 465 15.37 -32.44 33.05
N ALA A 466 14.50 -31.46 32.81
CA ALA A 466 13.64 -30.92 33.85
C ALA A 466 12.65 -31.98 34.39
N ALA A 467 12.14 -32.87 33.55
CA ALA A 467 11.29 -33.98 33.96
C ALA A 467 12.06 -35.00 34.84
N ALA A 468 13.28 -35.37 34.41
CA ALA A 468 14.14 -36.26 35.18
C ALA A 468 14.56 -35.66 36.55
N ASP A 469 14.85 -34.35 36.59
CA ASP A 469 15.17 -33.65 37.84
C ASP A 469 13.99 -33.65 38.82
N ARG A 470 12.74 -33.51 38.29
CA ARG A 470 11.53 -33.66 39.11
C ARG A 470 11.43 -35.04 39.72
N GLU A 471 11.64 -36.09 38.92
CA GLU A 471 11.58 -37.49 39.39
C GLU A 471 12.65 -37.77 40.46
N ARG A 472 13.83 -37.18 40.30
CA ARG A 472 14.91 -37.31 41.31
C ARG A 472 14.72 -36.41 42.53
N GLY A 473 13.69 -35.61 42.60
CA GLY A 473 13.45 -34.70 43.71
C GLY A 473 14.42 -33.54 43.82
N VAL A 474 15.08 -33.17 42.71
CA VAL A 474 16.01 -32.03 42.66
C VAL A 474 15.27 -30.74 42.98
N ARG A 475 15.95 -29.83 43.71
CA ARG A 475 15.36 -28.53 44.09
C ARG A 475 14.98 -27.74 42.86
N ALA A 476 13.68 -27.60 42.62
CA ALA A 476 13.14 -26.85 41.50
C ALA A 476 12.43 -25.57 41.96
N HIS A 477 12.31 -24.61 41.04
CA HIS A 477 11.54 -23.39 41.27
C HIS A 477 10.08 -23.71 41.67
N PRO A 478 9.44 -22.97 42.61
CA PRO A 478 8.07 -23.23 43.04
C PRO A 478 7.04 -23.36 41.93
N ALA A 479 7.21 -22.66 40.82
CA ALA A 479 6.32 -22.76 39.65
C ALA A 479 6.37 -24.16 39.01
N VAL A 480 7.55 -24.78 38.91
CA VAL A 480 7.74 -26.14 38.38
C VAL A 480 7.08 -27.17 39.27
N LYS A 481 7.18 -26.99 40.60
CA LYS A 481 6.54 -27.88 41.59
C LYS A 481 5.00 -27.89 41.53
N ARG A 482 4.39 -26.84 40.95
CA ARG A 482 2.94 -26.70 40.78
C ARG A 482 2.40 -27.36 39.51
N LEU A 483 3.30 -27.86 38.63
CA LEU A 483 2.88 -28.54 37.41
C LEU A 483 2.39 -29.98 37.79
N TRP A 484 1.18 -30.30 37.33
CA TRP A 484 0.59 -31.62 37.48
C TRP A 484 1.15 -32.60 36.46
N THR A 485 0.91 -33.89 36.65
CA THR A 485 1.38 -34.92 35.69
C THR A 485 0.84 -34.69 34.28
N GLU A 486 -0.43 -34.29 34.19
CA GLU A 486 -1.10 -33.96 32.92
C GLU A 486 -0.45 -32.76 32.23
N ASP A 487 0.13 -31.78 32.96
CA ASP A 487 0.85 -30.63 32.39
C ASP A 487 2.16 -31.07 31.72
N TRP A 488 2.88 -31.99 32.34
CA TRP A 488 4.08 -32.59 31.77
C TRP A 488 3.77 -33.43 30.55
N GLN A 489 2.70 -34.24 30.57
CA GLN A 489 2.25 -35.02 29.43
C GLN A 489 1.82 -34.11 28.26
N GLY A 490 1.03 -33.08 28.55
CA GLY A 490 0.58 -32.10 27.56
C GLY A 490 1.74 -31.33 26.93
N ALA A 491 2.76 -30.95 27.72
CA ALA A 491 3.94 -30.27 27.18
C ALA A 491 4.78 -31.20 26.28
N ARG A 492 4.91 -32.49 26.64
CA ARG A 492 5.60 -33.50 25.80
C ARG A 492 4.86 -33.72 24.48
N ASP A 493 3.54 -33.88 24.52
CA ASP A 493 2.70 -33.98 23.32
C ASP A 493 2.82 -32.70 22.43
N LEU A 494 2.85 -31.52 23.05
CA LEU A 494 3.04 -30.25 22.33
C LEU A 494 4.39 -30.20 21.59
N ILE A 495 5.49 -30.66 22.21
CA ILE A 495 6.81 -30.75 21.56
C ILE A 495 6.75 -31.69 20.35
N ALA A 496 6.12 -32.85 20.50
CA ALA A 496 5.98 -33.81 19.40
C ALA A 496 5.18 -33.24 18.23
N ARG A 497 4.08 -32.52 18.51
CA ARG A 497 3.26 -31.85 17.50
C ARG A 497 4.02 -30.70 16.82
N LEU A 498 4.80 -29.92 17.57
CA LEU A 498 5.68 -28.90 17.00
C LEU A 498 6.69 -29.51 16.05
N ARG A 499 7.31 -30.62 16.43
CA ARG A 499 8.27 -31.34 15.57
C ARG A 499 7.61 -31.77 14.26
N ALA A 500 6.43 -32.37 14.33
CA ALA A 500 5.70 -32.79 13.14
C ALA A 500 5.32 -31.59 12.23
N ALA A 501 4.85 -30.50 12.83
CA ALA A 501 4.44 -29.30 12.09
C ALA A 501 5.63 -28.60 11.40
N TYR A 502 6.78 -28.56 12.05
CA TYR A 502 7.98 -27.92 11.53
C TYR A 502 8.84 -28.81 10.63
N ALA A 503 8.60 -30.13 10.58
CA ALA A 503 9.46 -31.07 9.85
C ALA A 503 9.76 -30.65 8.39
N PRO A 504 8.78 -30.20 7.57
CA PRO A 504 9.09 -29.77 6.19
C PRO A 504 9.98 -28.54 6.12
N LEU A 505 9.79 -27.56 7.04
CA LEU A 505 10.56 -26.34 7.06
C LEU A 505 11.96 -26.54 7.63
N LEU A 506 12.11 -27.36 8.66
CA LEU A 506 13.41 -27.70 9.25
C LEU A 506 14.27 -28.46 8.25
N ALA A 507 13.72 -29.40 7.48
CA ALA A 507 14.45 -30.14 6.46
C ALA A 507 15.10 -29.22 5.40
N LEU A 508 14.46 -28.08 5.08
CA LEU A 508 15.04 -27.08 4.17
C LEU A 508 16.06 -26.18 4.88
N TYR A 509 15.84 -25.86 6.15
CA TYR A 509 16.73 -25.00 6.93
C TYR A 509 18.07 -25.66 7.30
N GLU A 510 18.10 -26.98 7.36
CA GLU A 510 19.28 -27.77 7.65
C GLU A 510 20.13 -28.06 6.40
N GLN A 511 19.63 -27.74 5.20
CA GLN A 511 20.38 -27.90 3.96
C GLN A 511 21.49 -26.86 3.83
N THR A 512 22.64 -27.28 3.33
CA THR A 512 23.79 -26.42 3.01
C THR A 512 23.70 -25.84 1.58
N GLU A 513 22.99 -26.54 0.70
CA GLU A 513 22.78 -26.12 -0.68
C GLU A 513 21.70 -25.04 -0.80
N PRO A 514 21.77 -24.20 -1.85
CA PRO A 514 20.75 -23.20 -2.10
C PRO A 514 19.35 -23.81 -2.29
N VAL A 515 18.38 -23.32 -1.56
CA VAL A 515 16.97 -23.76 -1.62
C VAL A 515 16.19 -22.80 -2.50
N LEU A 516 15.28 -23.32 -3.32
CA LEU A 516 14.36 -22.48 -4.09
C LEU A 516 13.40 -21.75 -3.17
N LEU A 517 13.17 -20.47 -3.42
CA LEU A 517 12.24 -19.65 -2.64
C LEU A 517 10.84 -20.24 -2.61
N HIS A 518 10.38 -20.83 -3.73
CA HIS A 518 9.08 -21.51 -3.81
C HIS A 518 8.96 -22.63 -2.77
N ASP A 519 9.95 -23.49 -2.67
CA ASP A 519 9.95 -24.61 -1.73
C ASP A 519 9.95 -24.12 -0.27
N LEU A 520 10.72 -23.06 -0.01
CA LEU A 520 10.77 -22.43 1.33
C LEU A 520 9.42 -21.83 1.73
N VAL A 521 8.75 -21.12 0.80
CA VAL A 521 7.42 -20.53 1.03
C VAL A 521 6.38 -21.63 1.22
N ASP A 522 6.41 -22.69 0.41
CA ASP A 522 5.48 -23.80 0.53
C ASP A 522 5.65 -24.54 1.87
N ALA A 523 6.89 -24.80 2.28
CA ALA A 523 7.18 -25.39 3.57
C ALA A 523 6.77 -24.50 4.74
N HIS A 524 6.95 -23.18 4.63
CA HIS A 524 6.50 -22.20 5.62
C HIS A 524 4.97 -22.19 5.74
N CYS A 525 4.24 -22.18 4.61
CA CYS A 525 2.79 -22.24 4.61
C CYS A 525 2.28 -23.54 5.24
N LYS A 526 2.85 -24.69 4.89
CA LYS A 526 2.53 -25.99 5.48
C LYS A 526 2.75 -26.01 7.00
N ALA A 527 3.87 -25.47 7.46
CA ALA A 527 4.17 -25.36 8.89
C ALA A 527 3.14 -24.45 9.60
N ALA A 528 2.85 -23.29 9.03
CA ALA A 528 1.87 -22.35 9.58
C ALA A 528 0.45 -22.97 9.66
N GLU A 529 0.01 -23.66 8.61
CA GLU A 529 -1.27 -24.37 8.57
C GLU A 529 -1.34 -25.47 9.63
N ALA A 530 -0.30 -26.28 9.76
CA ALA A 530 -0.22 -27.34 10.75
C ALA A 530 -0.23 -26.80 12.19
N ILE A 531 0.46 -25.68 12.45
CA ILE A 531 0.47 -25.02 13.77
C ILE A 531 -0.90 -24.39 14.08
N ALA A 532 -1.56 -23.83 13.08
CA ALA A 532 -2.88 -23.20 13.25
C ALA A 532 -4.05 -24.21 13.26
N HIS A 533 -3.82 -25.48 12.88
CA HIS A 533 -4.85 -26.48 12.68
C HIS A 533 -5.68 -26.70 13.96
N PRO A 534 -7.02 -26.50 13.95
CA PRO A 534 -7.90 -26.78 15.07
C PRO A 534 -8.27 -28.27 15.17
N THR A 535 -8.70 -28.74 16.34
CA THR A 535 -9.25 -30.10 16.55
C THR A 535 -10.58 -30.33 15.85
N SER A 536 -11.34 -29.24 15.64
CA SER A 536 -12.64 -29.26 14.97
C SER A 536 -12.87 -27.90 14.33
N PRO A 537 -13.57 -27.81 13.19
CA PRO A 537 -13.94 -26.52 12.62
C PRO A 537 -14.75 -25.71 13.64
N PRO A 538 -14.55 -24.38 13.72
CA PRO A 538 -15.30 -23.54 14.65
C PRO A 538 -16.81 -23.64 14.37
N PRO A 539 -17.67 -23.60 15.40
CA PRO A 539 -19.12 -23.84 15.26
C PRO A 539 -19.85 -22.85 14.34
N LEU A 540 -19.24 -21.72 14.02
CA LEU A 540 -19.79 -20.74 13.07
C LEU A 540 -19.75 -21.17 11.59
N TRP A 541 -18.96 -22.21 11.23
CA TRP A 541 -18.86 -22.69 9.86
C TRP A 541 -19.89 -23.78 9.53
N GLY A 542 -20.51 -24.40 10.54
CA GLY A 542 -21.53 -25.44 10.39
C GLY A 542 -22.92 -24.93 9.99
N ARG A 543 -23.15 -23.60 9.90
CA ARG A 543 -24.47 -23.03 9.54
C ARG A 543 -24.58 -22.53 8.09
N LEU A 544 -23.52 -22.57 7.32
CA LEU A 544 -23.55 -22.20 5.90
C LEU A 544 -23.40 -23.46 5.03
N GLY A 545 -24.52 -24.16 4.87
CA GLY A 545 -24.76 -25.11 3.80
C GLY A 545 -23.88 -26.36 3.76
N GLY A 546 -24.52 -27.53 3.76
CA GLY A 546 -23.89 -28.84 3.54
C GLY A 546 -23.16 -28.88 2.18
N GLY A 547 -21.88 -28.62 2.20
CA GLY A 547 -20.94 -28.79 1.11
C GLY A 547 -19.72 -29.54 1.64
N ASP A 548 -19.28 -30.49 0.85
CA ASP A 548 -18.23 -31.48 1.05
C ASP A 548 -17.06 -30.96 1.92
N SER A 549 -16.69 -31.68 2.97
CA SER A 549 -15.67 -31.32 3.98
C SER A 549 -14.25 -31.10 3.43
N ARG A 550 -14.02 -31.32 2.14
CA ARG A 550 -12.74 -31.05 1.45
C ARG A 550 -12.57 -29.60 0.98
N THR A 551 -13.65 -28.80 0.95
CA THR A 551 -13.62 -27.39 0.50
C THR A 551 -13.53 -26.38 1.63
N ALA A 552 -13.78 -26.78 2.87
CA ALA A 552 -13.80 -25.88 4.02
C ALA A 552 -12.40 -25.40 4.50
N ALA A 553 -11.33 -26.12 4.16
CA ALA A 553 -9.95 -25.74 4.50
C ALA A 553 -9.35 -24.66 3.58
N VAL A 554 -9.97 -24.40 2.42
CA VAL A 554 -9.45 -23.47 1.38
C VAL A 554 -9.94 -22.02 1.60
N GLY A 555 -10.94 -21.80 2.47
CA GLY A 555 -11.60 -20.49 2.62
C GLY A 555 -10.81 -19.39 3.33
N ILE A 556 -9.65 -19.67 3.94
CA ILE A 556 -8.84 -18.65 4.64
C ILE A 556 -7.71 -18.10 3.73
N TRP A 557 -7.31 -18.83 2.68
CA TRP A 557 -6.15 -18.48 1.84
C TRP A 557 -6.37 -18.63 0.33
N GLY A 558 -7.59 -18.83 -0.14
CA GLY A 558 -7.87 -19.14 -1.54
C GLY A 558 -8.11 -17.92 -2.42
N ALA A 559 -7.08 -17.39 -3.07
CA ALA A 559 -7.28 -16.84 -4.41
C ALA A 559 -7.56 -18.03 -5.38
N PRO A 560 -8.52 -17.96 -6.30
CA PRO A 560 -8.80 -19.07 -7.22
C PRO A 560 -7.59 -19.28 -8.14
N ARG A 561 -7.06 -20.50 -8.15
CA ARG A 561 -6.04 -20.90 -9.13
C ARG A 561 -6.68 -20.86 -10.53
N PRO A 562 -6.04 -20.28 -11.54
CA PRO A 562 -6.51 -20.40 -12.92
C PRO A 562 -6.46 -21.86 -13.33
N THR A 563 -7.62 -22.41 -13.71
CA THR A 563 -7.72 -23.74 -14.33
C THR A 563 -7.14 -23.70 -15.74
N PRO A 564 -6.30 -24.67 -16.13
CA PRO A 564 -5.83 -24.75 -17.51
C PRO A 564 -7.00 -25.08 -18.47
N PRO A 565 -6.98 -24.59 -19.71
CA PRO A 565 -8.06 -24.85 -20.67
C PRO A 565 -8.11 -26.33 -21.04
N LYS A 566 -9.25 -26.96 -20.80
CA LYS A 566 -9.55 -28.28 -21.35
C LYS A 566 -9.78 -28.16 -22.84
N GLY A 567 -9.04 -28.93 -23.59
CA GLY A 567 -9.10 -29.04 -25.04
C GLY A 567 -10.49 -29.41 -25.55
N GLY A 568 -10.78 -28.90 -26.74
CA GLY A 568 -12.06 -29.00 -27.42
C GLY A 568 -12.49 -30.42 -27.74
N GLY A 569 -13.79 -30.64 -27.55
CA GLY A 569 -14.56 -31.75 -28.10
C GLY A 569 -15.84 -31.19 -28.68
N ALA A 570 -15.87 -31.07 -29.99
CA ALA A 570 -17.06 -30.69 -30.73
C ALA A 570 -18.19 -31.73 -30.52
N ARG A 571 -19.37 -31.29 -30.14
CA ARG A 571 -20.61 -32.03 -30.38
C ARG A 571 -21.70 -31.09 -30.89
N ALA A 572 -22.35 -31.55 -31.98
CA ALA A 572 -23.39 -30.91 -32.74
C ALA A 572 -24.71 -30.72 -31.96
N PRO A 573 -25.58 -29.79 -32.39
CA PRO A 573 -26.83 -29.50 -31.72
C PRO A 573 -27.93 -30.49 -32.18
N PRO A 574 -28.93 -30.84 -31.35
CA PRO A 574 -30.13 -31.52 -31.80
C PRO A 574 -31.23 -30.54 -32.21
N SER A 575 -31.98 -30.97 -33.23
CA SER A 575 -33.07 -30.32 -33.91
C SER A 575 -34.34 -30.15 -33.05
N PRO A 576 -35.29 -29.28 -33.47
CA PRO A 576 -36.49 -28.97 -32.69
C PRO A 576 -37.64 -29.98 -32.99
N HIS A 577 -38.36 -30.40 -31.95
CA HIS A 577 -39.62 -31.08 -32.07
C HIS A 577 -40.81 -30.18 -31.75
N LYS A 578 -41.77 -30.24 -32.68
CA LYS A 578 -43.10 -29.60 -32.68
C LYS A 578 -44.08 -30.29 -31.72
N GLY A 579 -45.05 -29.51 -31.33
CA GLY A 579 -46.41 -29.99 -30.97
C GLY A 579 -46.69 -29.67 -29.50
N GLY A 580 -47.72 -29.01 -29.06
CA GLY A 580 -49.04 -28.83 -29.57
C GLY A 580 -49.98 -28.74 -28.38
N GLY A 581 -50.84 -27.72 -28.35
CA GLY A 581 -52.19 -27.90 -27.83
C GLY A 581 -52.52 -27.54 -26.38
N GLY A 582 -53.25 -26.45 -26.20
CA GLY A 582 -54.54 -26.55 -25.50
C GLY A 582 -54.65 -26.05 -24.07
N GLY A 583 -55.49 -25.04 -23.87
CA GLY A 583 -56.44 -25.04 -22.74
C GLY A 583 -56.25 -24.01 -21.64
N GLU A 584 -56.86 -22.89 -21.81
CA GLU A 584 -57.86 -22.19 -20.94
C GLU A 584 -57.76 -22.25 -19.39
N ARG A 585 -57.94 -21.03 -18.86
CA ARG A 585 -58.65 -20.59 -17.64
C ARG A 585 -57.97 -20.68 -16.29
N GLY A 586 -58.01 -19.50 -15.69
CA GLY A 586 -57.91 -19.23 -14.28
C GLY A 586 -57.30 -17.83 -14.00
#